data_faeab02ea0b0cfd3c5e59c9317f51a9a
#
_entry.id   faeab02ea0b0cfd3c5e59c9317f51a9a
#
_cell.length_a   1.000
_cell.length_b   1.000
_cell.length_c   1.000
_cell.angle_alpha   90.00
_cell.angle_beta   90.00
_cell.angle_gamma   90.00
#
_symmetry.space_group_name_H-M   'P 1'
#
loop_
_entity.id
_entity.type
_entity.pdbx_description
1 polymer ?
#
loop_
_entity_poly.entity_id
_entity_poly.type
_entity_poly.pdbx_seq_one_letter_code
_entity_poly.pdbx_strand_id
1 'polypeptide(L)'
;TSAHAVSIPGSVDAWATILRDHGKFGLDRLLQPAIDAAEQGYVVAPRIAFDWKNQFEKLKNGTNTERYLLPGGKPAAVGDVIRQPELGKTLRAIAKNGRDAFYKGEIAEDMVETLRGIGGLHTLDDFAAHTTETTVPIGTDYKGYEAWQCPPNGPGITMLVMLNILSRFDLTKFAPVSVERFHIEAEAARIAYMMREQFIGDPGHVDVDVARILAKNFAEEHVGKIRMDGVLELPN
;
A
#
# COMPACT_ATOMS: atom_id res chain seq x y z
N THR A 1 -12.12 13.09 -0.30
CA THR A 1 -10.75 12.77 0.19
C THR A 1 -10.44 13.76 1.30
N SER A 2 -10.06 13.28 2.45
CA SER A 2 -9.79 14.12 3.63
C SER A 2 -8.32 14.01 4.01
N ALA A 3 -7.73 15.10 4.53
CA ALA A 3 -6.38 15.08 5.10
C ALA A 3 -6.24 14.07 6.26
N HIS A 4 -7.33 13.77 6.97
CA HIS A 4 -7.36 12.77 8.04
C HIS A 4 -7.07 11.33 7.57
N ALA A 5 -7.16 11.05 6.26
CA ALA A 5 -6.80 9.75 5.70
C ALA A 5 -5.31 9.63 5.32
N VAL A 6 -4.53 10.69 5.52
CA VAL A 6 -3.09 10.69 5.23
C VAL A 6 -2.33 10.28 6.48
N SER A 7 -1.63 9.15 6.42
CA SER A 7 -0.68 8.72 7.47
C SER A 7 0.70 9.35 7.25
N ILE A 8 1.55 9.30 8.26
CA ILE A 8 2.95 9.73 8.13
C ILE A 8 3.65 8.83 7.10
N PRO A 9 4.32 9.39 6.06
CA PRO A 9 5.01 8.59 5.05
C PRO A 9 6.20 7.84 5.65
N GLY A 10 6.15 6.50 5.65
CA GLY A 10 7.16 5.67 6.32
C GLY A 10 8.34 5.23 5.46
N SER A 11 8.27 5.39 4.14
CA SER A 11 9.23 4.79 3.21
C SER A 11 10.67 5.24 3.42
N VAL A 12 10.91 6.52 3.71
CA VAL A 12 12.27 7.06 3.86
C VAL A 12 12.95 6.48 5.10
N ASP A 13 12.22 6.33 6.20
CA ASP A 13 12.74 5.70 7.41
C ASP A 13 13.00 4.21 7.19
N ALA A 14 12.11 3.52 6.47
CA ALA A 14 12.30 2.12 6.09
C ALA A 14 13.56 1.94 5.21
N TRP A 15 13.80 2.81 4.22
CA TRP A 15 15.03 2.78 3.42
C TRP A 15 16.27 2.96 4.29
N ALA A 16 16.27 3.93 5.20
CA ALA A 16 17.39 4.18 6.09
C ALA A 16 17.64 2.98 7.00
N THR A 17 16.59 2.37 7.55
CA THR A 17 16.67 1.21 8.42
C THR A 17 17.20 -0.02 7.68
N ILE A 18 16.66 -0.36 6.52
CA ILE A 18 17.13 -1.51 5.72
C ILE A 18 18.58 -1.32 5.29
N LEU A 19 18.99 -0.10 4.91
CA LEU A 19 20.35 0.18 4.49
C LEU A 19 21.33 0.12 5.66
N ARG A 20 20.94 0.59 6.84
CA ARG A 20 21.78 0.46 8.04
C ARG A 20 22.03 -1.00 8.39
N ASP A 21 21.02 -1.86 8.30
CA ASP A 21 21.08 -3.23 8.80
C ASP A 21 21.60 -4.23 7.74
N HIS A 22 21.33 -3.98 6.45
CA HIS A 22 21.60 -4.92 5.37
C HIS A 22 22.30 -4.28 4.14
N GLY A 23 22.39 -2.95 4.09
CA GLY A 23 22.90 -2.24 2.93
C GLY A 23 24.42 -2.30 2.80
N LYS A 24 24.91 -2.19 1.55
CA LYS A 24 26.34 -2.03 1.22
C LYS A 24 26.68 -0.63 0.73
N PHE A 25 25.67 0.16 0.38
CA PHE A 25 25.83 1.51 -0.16
C PHE A 25 24.94 2.48 0.61
N GLY A 26 25.32 3.75 0.64
CA GLY A 26 24.53 4.82 1.24
C GLY A 26 23.38 5.29 0.34
N LEU A 27 22.47 6.07 0.93
CA LEU A 27 21.37 6.71 0.20
C LEU A 27 21.85 7.61 -0.93
N ASP A 28 23.02 8.25 -0.78
CA ASP A 28 23.65 9.10 -1.79
C ASP A 28 23.84 8.37 -3.12
N ARG A 29 24.34 7.14 -3.06
CA ARG A 29 24.56 6.30 -4.25
C ARG A 29 23.26 5.68 -4.75
N LEU A 30 22.41 5.20 -3.84
CA LEU A 30 21.20 4.44 -4.23
C LEU A 30 20.09 5.32 -4.78
N LEU A 31 20.00 6.56 -4.35
CA LEU A 31 19.01 7.51 -4.87
C LEU A 31 19.42 8.18 -6.18
N GLN A 32 20.70 8.08 -6.59
CA GLN A 32 21.18 8.77 -7.79
C GLN A 32 20.37 8.47 -9.05
N PRO A 33 20.00 7.21 -9.38
CA PRO A 33 19.16 6.93 -10.56
C PRO A 33 17.78 7.58 -10.50
N ALA A 34 17.19 7.65 -9.30
CA ALA A 34 15.89 8.31 -9.10
C ALA A 34 15.99 9.84 -9.22
N ILE A 35 17.10 10.41 -8.73
CA ILE A 35 17.42 11.83 -8.88
C ILE A 35 17.58 12.17 -10.36
N ASP A 36 18.37 11.38 -11.10
CA ASP A 36 18.59 11.60 -12.53
C ASP A 36 17.28 11.51 -13.31
N ALA A 37 16.43 10.53 -13.01
CA ALA A 37 15.11 10.41 -13.64
C ALA A 37 14.19 11.60 -13.31
N ALA A 38 14.22 12.09 -12.07
CA ALA A 38 13.42 13.25 -11.68
C ALA A 38 13.89 14.55 -12.37
N GLU A 39 15.18 14.77 -12.49
CA GLU A 39 15.78 16.00 -13.01
C GLU A 39 15.89 16.02 -14.54
N GLN A 40 16.40 14.93 -15.12
CA GLN A 40 16.59 14.81 -16.58
C GLN A 40 15.30 14.40 -17.30
N GLY A 41 14.41 13.74 -16.58
CA GLY A 41 13.12 13.29 -17.03
C GLY A 41 13.06 11.81 -17.36
N TYR A 42 11.85 11.29 -17.37
CA TYR A 42 11.52 9.92 -17.77
C TYR A 42 10.43 9.92 -18.83
N VAL A 43 10.50 8.93 -19.70
CA VAL A 43 9.53 8.76 -20.80
C VAL A 43 8.24 8.13 -20.26
N VAL A 44 7.11 8.74 -20.59
CA VAL A 44 5.79 8.25 -20.20
C VAL A 44 5.44 6.97 -20.95
N ALA A 45 5.31 5.87 -20.22
CA ALA A 45 4.91 4.57 -20.76
C ALA A 45 3.40 4.50 -21.04
N PRO A 46 2.93 3.58 -21.92
CA PRO A 46 1.51 3.47 -22.30
C PRO A 46 0.57 3.32 -21.10
N ARG A 47 0.93 2.52 -20.11
CA ARG A 47 0.12 2.31 -18.92
C ARG A 47 -0.01 3.59 -18.09
N ILE A 48 1.06 4.32 -17.90
CA ILE A 48 1.06 5.59 -17.16
C ILE A 48 0.18 6.64 -17.86
N ALA A 49 0.31 6.77 -19.18
CA ALA A 49 -0.53 7.69 -19.96
C ALA A 49 -2.03 7.32 -19.82
N PHE A 50 -2.35 6.04 -19.90
CA PHE A 50 -3.72 5.54 -19.69
C PHE A 50 -4.26 5.89 -18.29
N ASP A 51 -3.50 5.63 -17.25
CA ASP A 51 -3.91 5.90 -15.88
C ASP A 51 -4.09 7.41 -15.63
N TRP A 52 -3.19 8.24 -16.09
CA TRP A 52 -3.32 9.70 -15.95
C TRP A 52 -4.54 10.25 -16.71
N LYS A 53 -4.79 9.75 -17.91
CA LYS A 53 -5.99 10.12 -18.68
C LYS A 53 -7.27 9.75 -17.93
N ASN A 54 -7.35 8.54 -17.38
CA ASN A 54 -8.52 8.08 -16.62
C ASN A 54 -8.72 8.80 -15.30
N GLN A 55 -7.65 9.30 -14.68
CA GLN A 55 -7.70 10.04 -13.41
C GLN A 55 -7.74 11.56 -13.60
N PHE A 56 -7.82 12.06 -14.83
CA PHE A 56 -7.71 13.48 -15.14
C PHE A 56 -8.70 14.35 -14.35
N GLU A 57 -9.97 13.95 -14.30
CA GLU A 57 -11.01 14.69 -13.56
C GLU A 57 -10.73 14.78 -12.05
N LYS A 58 -10.08 13.77 -11.48
CA LYS A 58 -9.63 13.77 -10.09
C LYS A 58 -8.38 14.64 -9.91
N LEU A 59 -7.42 14.50 -10.80
CA LEU A 59 -6.14 15.19 -10.73
C LEU A 59 -6.29 16.70 -10.87
N LYS A 60 -7.13 17.20 -11.77
CA LYS A 60 -7.33 18.64 -11.97
C LYS A 60 -7.93 19.38 -10.77
N ASN A 61 -8.53 18.64 -9.81
CA ASN A 61 -9.07 19.23 -8.58
C ASN A 61 -8.07 19.26 -7.43
N GLY A 62 -6.86 18.72 -7.61
CA GLY A 62 -5.83 18.71 -6.58
C GLY A 62 -5.05 20.02 -6.56
N THR A 63 -4.77 20.51 -5.35
CA THR A 63 -3.86 21.66 -5.17
C THR A 63 -2.47 21.32 -5.73
N ASN A 64 -1.90 22.22 -6.52
CA ASN A 64 -0.59 22.04 -7.17
C ASN A 64 -0.48 20.85 -8.16
N THR A 65 -1.54 20.09 -8.41
CA THR A 65 -1.49 18.92 -9.28
C THR A 65 -1.10 19.30 -10.71
N GLU A 66 -1.58 20.45 -11.22
CA GLU A 66 -1.22 20.94 -12.55
C GLU A 66 0.30 21.10 -12.69
N ARG A 67 0.95 21.66 -11.68
CA ARG A 67 2.40 21.87 -11.69
C ARG A 67 3.20 20.57 -11.77
N TYR A 68 2.76 19.51 -11.08
CA TYR A 68 3.54 18.28 -10.92
C TYR A 68 3.09 17.13 -11.81
N LEU A 69 1.79 17.00 -12.07
CA LEU A 69 1.20 15.83 -12.72
C LEU A 69 0.47 16.14 -14.03
N LEU A 70 0.13 17.41 -14.27
CA LEU A 70 -0.61 17.82 -15.47
C LEU A 70 0.12 18.98 -16.18
N PRO A 71 1.32 18.77 -16.72
CA PRO A 71 2.08 19.84 -17.37
C PRO A 71 1.25 20.45 -18.52
N GLY A 72 1.02 21.77 -18.42
CA GLY A 72 0.15 22.49 -19.36
C GLY A 72 -1.32 22.15 -19.26
N GLY A 73 -1.79 21.70 -18.07
CA GLY A 73 -3.19 21.40 -17.78
C GLY A 73 -3.73 20.12 -18.45
N LYS A 74 -2.88 19.23 -18.93
CA LYS A 74 -3.26 18.02 -19.68
C LYS A 74 -2.55 16.79 -19.13
N PRO A 75 -3.20 15.59 -19.20
CA PRO A 75 -2.51 14.34 -18.96
C PRO A 75 -1.38 14.15 -19.98
N ALA A 76 -0.25 13.65 -19.49
CA ALA A 76 0.87 13.32 -20.37
C ALA A 76 0.52 12.20 -21.36
N ALA A 77 0.97 12.32 -22.58
CA ALA A 77 0.83 11.32 -23.63
C ALA A 77 1.97 10.30 -23.58
N VAL A 78 1.76 9.15 -24.26
CA VAL A 78 2.81 8.14 -24.45
C VAL A 78 3.98 8.78 -25.19
N GLY A 79 5.18 8.63 -24.66
CA GLY A 79 6.40 9.17 -25.25
C GLY A 79 6.78 10.57 -24.77
N ASP A 80 5.90 11.28 -24.05
CA ASP A 80 6.26 12.56 -23.43
C ASP A 80 7.36 12.36 -22.39
N VAL A 81 8.19 13.38 -22.18
CA VAL A 81 9.23 13.40 -21.17
C VAL A 81 8.79 14.28 -20.01
N ILE A 82 8.59 13.68 -18.86
CA ILE A 82 8.20 14.38 -17.63
C ILE A 82 9.42 14.60 -16.75
N ARG A 83 9.56 15.81 -16.24
CA ARG A 83 10.57 16.21 -15.26
C ARG A 83 9.90 16.66 -13.97
N GLN A 84 10.50 16.29 -12.86
CA GLN A 84 10.04 16.65 -11.51
C GLN A 84 11.22 17.22 -10.69
N PRO A 85 11.71 18.42 -11.03
CA PRO A 85 12.92 18.96 -10.40
C PRO A 85 12.78 19.15 -8.89
N GLU A 86 11.56 19.44 -8.41
CA GLU A 86 11.32 19.56 -6.95
C GLU A 86 11.46 18.22 -6.23
N LEU A 87 10.98 17.12 -6.84
CA LEU A 87 11.24 15.78 -6.35
C LEU A 87 12.75 15.47 -6.35
N GLY A 88 13.46 15.87 -7.40
CA GLY A 88 14.91 15.77 -7.47
C GLY A 88 15.61 16.46 -6.31
N LYS A 89 15.20 17.69 -5.95
CA LYS A 89 15.71 18.42 -4.78
C LYS A 89 15.45 17.69 -3.47
N THR A 90 14.22 17.18 -3.28
CA THR A 90 13.84 16.38 -2.11
C THR A 90 14.71 15.14 -1.98
N LEU A 91 14.88 14.38 -3.07
CA LEU A 91 15.72 13.19 -3.08
C LEU A 91 17.21 13.50 -2.81
N ARG A 92 17.73 14.63 -3.33
CA ARG A 92 19.09 15.08 -3.03
C ARG A 92 19.25 15.47 -1.55
N ALA A 93 18.28 16.12 -0.95
CA ALA A 93 18.30 16.44 0.48
C ALA A 93 18.37 15.17 1.34
N ILE A 94 17.56 14.16 1.00
CA ILE A 94 17.56 12.85 1.66
C ILE A 94 18.90 12.12 1.42
N ALA A 95 19.40 12.11 0.19
CA ALA A 95 20.69 11.49 -0.17
C ALA A 95 21.84 12.07 0.63
N LYS A 96 21.85 13.39 0.84
CA LYS A 96 22.93 14.11 1.52
C LYS A 96 22.85 14.04 3.05
N ASN A 97 21.65 14.20 3.60
CA ASN A 97 21.43 14.40 5.03
C ASN A 97 20.70 13.23 5.71
N GLY A 98 20.36 12.19 4.95
CA GLY A 98 19.70 11.00 5.46
C GLY A 98 18.24 11.21 5.84
N ARG A 99 17.74 10.33 6.69
CA ARG A 99 16.37 10.26 7.18
C ARG A 99 15.84 11.59 7.74
N ASP A 100 16.65 12.25 8.54
CA ASP A 100 16.22 13.46 9.26
C ASP A 100 15.92 14.64 8.33
N ALA A 101 16.50 14.68 7.11
CA ALA A 101 16.12 15.68 6.11
C ALA A 101 14.64 15.60 5.69
N PHE A 102 14.03 14.41 5.81
CA PHE A 102 12.63 14.20 5.44
C PHE A 102 11.66 14.39 6.61
N TYR A 103 12.05 13.99 7.81
CA TYR A 103 11.17 13.97 8.98
C TYR A 103 11.37 15.18 9.93
N LYS A 104 12.47 15.93 9.76
CA LYS A 104 12.81 17.07 10.63
C LYS A 104 13.39 18.20 9.78
N GLY A 105 12.60 19.16 9.39
CA GLY A 105 13.08 20.33 8.63
C GLY A 105 12.13 20.71 7.50
N GLU A 106 12.64 21.43 6.51
CA GLU A 106 11.83 22.07 5.46
C GLU A 106 10.84 21.12 4.75
N ILE A 107 11.22 19.86 4.52
CA ILE A 107 10.34 18.89 3.85
C ILE A 107 9.16 18.52 4.77
N ALA A 108 9.42 18.26 6.05
CA ALA A 108 8.35 17.97 7.01
C ALA A 108 7.47 19.21 7.23
N GLU A 109 8.07 20.40 7.31
CA GLU A 109 7.37 21.67 7.46
C GLU A 109 6.39 21.92 6.30
N ASP A 110 6.84 21.76 5.05
CA ASP A 110 6.00 21.90 3.85
C ASP A 110 4.84 20.88 3.85
N MET A 111 5.10 19.62 4.20
CA MET A 111 4.05 18.60 4.29
C MET A 111 3.03 18.91 5.38
N VAL A 112 3.46 19.31 6.57
CA VAL A 112 2.58 19.66 7.68
C VAL A 112 1.75 20.90 7.34
N GLU A 113 2.36 21.95 6.78
CA GLU A 113 1.66 23.15 6.35
C GLU A 113 0.58 22.83 5.31
N THR A 114 0.94 22.07 4.29
CA THR A 114 0.00 21.63 3.24
C THR A 114 -1.17 20.83 3.82
N LEU A 115 -0.90 19.85 4.69
CA LEU A 115 -1.93 19.01 5.29
C LEU A 115 -2.84 19.81 6.23
N ARG A 116 -2.29 20.70 7.04
CA ARG A 116 -3.07 21.59 7.92
C ARG A 116 -3.89 22.60 7.14
N GLY A 117 -3.38 23.10 6.02
CA GLY A 117 -4.09 24.00 5.11
C GLY A 117 -5.39 23.41 4.53
N ILE A 118 -5.49 22.08 4.47
CA ILE A 118 -6.69 21.34 4.04
C ILE A 118 -7.42 20.63 5.20
N GLY A 119 -7.18 21.08 6.44
CA GLY A 119 -7.89 20.62 7.64
C GLY A 119 -7.29 19.38 8.32
N GLY A 120 -6.05 19.01 8.01
CA GLY A 120 -5.33 17.92 8.70
C GLY A 120 -4.90 18.32 10.11
N LEU A 121 -4.64 17.31 10.95
CA LEU A 121 -4.21 17.48 12.34
C LEU A 121 -2.71 17.25 12.55
N HIS A 122 -1.98 16.90 11.50
CA HIS A 122 -0.56 16.55 11.53
C HIS A 122 0.31 17.63 12.17
N THR A 123 1.32 17.19 12.91
CA THR A 123 2.31 18.06 13.56
C THR A 123 3.73 17.65 13.15
N LEU A 124 4.70 18.54 13.37
CA LEU A 124 6.10 18.19 13.17
C LEU A 124 6.57 17.09 14.13
N ASP A 125 5.99 17.02 15.32
CA ASP A 125 6.30 15.99 16.29
C ASP A 125 5.85 14.60 15.81
N ASP A 126 4.70 14.50 15.11
CA ASP A 126 4.25 13.24 14.51
C ASP A 126 5.25 12.74 13.47
N PHE A 127 5.78 13.63 12.62
CA PHE A 127 6.80 13.30 11.64
C PHE A 127 8.12 12.91 12.32
N ALA A 128 8.59 13.69 13.28
CA ALA A 128 9.85 13.43 13.98
C ALA A 128 9.84 12.13 14.78
N ALA A 129 8.68 11.78 15.36
CA ALA A 129 8.49 10.56 16.16
C ALA A 129 8.35 9.29 15.32
N HIS A 130 8.10 9.41 13.99
CA HIS A 130 7.92 8.23 13.15
C HIS A 130 9.17 7.34 13.16
N THR A 131 8.98 6.04 13.34
CA THR A 131 10.04 5.02 13.29
C THR A 131 9.55 3.77 12.60
N THR A 132 10.45 3.12 11.87
CA THR A 132 10.19 1.82 11.23
C THR A 132 10.15 0.72 12.28
N GLU A 133 9.08 -0.05 12.28
CA GLU A 133 8.94 -1.25 13.10
C GLU A 133 9.42 -2.48 12.35
N THR A 134 10.17 -3.34 13.04
CA THR A 134 10.54 -4.67 12.54
C THR A 134 9.56 -5.68 13.09
N THR A 135 8.85 -6.38 12.22
CA THR A 135 7.83 -7.35 12.59
C THR A 135 8.17 -8.75 12.11
N VAL A 136 7.62 -9.76 12.78
CA VAL A 136 7.71 -11.14 12.31
C VAL A 136 6.59 -11.40 11.30
N PRO A 137 6.93 -11.88 10.08
CA PRO A 137 5.90 -12.22 9.11
C PRO A 137 4.94 -13.29 9.64
N ILE A 138 3.69 -13.21 9.23
CA ILE A 138 2.66 -14.22 9.48
C ILE A 138 2.43 -15.05 8.23
N GLY A 139 2.09 -16.33 8.37
CA GLY A 139 1.97 -17.20 7.20
C GLY A 139 0.93 -18.27 7.32
N THR A 140 0.62 -18.90 6.19
CA THR A 140 -0.21 -20.10 6.09
C THR A 140 0.27 -21.01 4.99
N ASP A 141 -0.04 -22.31 5.10
CA ASP A 141 0.16 -23.27 4.01
C ASP A 141 -1.02 -23.23 3.05
N TYR A 142 -0.72 -23.16 1.75
CA TYR A 142 -1.69 -23.32 0.68
C TYR A 142 -1.21 -24.35 -0.33
N LYS A 143 -1.74 -25.55 -0.24
CA LYS A 143 -1.46 -26.66 -1.18
C LYS A 143 0.03 -26.96 -1.34
N GLY A 144 0.77 -26.96 -0.23
CA GLY A 144 2.20 -27.24 -0.18
C GLY A 144 3.12 -26.06 -0.44
N TYR A 145 2.55 -24.85 -0.57
CA TYR A 145 3.30 -23.58 -0.63
C TYR A 145 3.05 -22.78 0.64
N GLU A 146 4.10 -22.24 1.22
CA GLU A 146 3.98 -21.30 2.33
C GLU A 146 3.77 -19.88 1.79
N ALA A 147 2.64 -19.25 2.17
CA ALA A 147 2.34 -17.87 1.85
C ALA A 147 2.59 -17.01 3.08
N TRP A 148 3.47 -16.00 2.95
CA TRP A 148 3.85 -15.10 4.03
C TRP A 148 3.42 -13.68 3.74
N GLN A 149 2.99 -12.97 4.79
CA GLN A 149 2.55 -11.56 4.73
C GLN A 149 3.05 -10.78 5.95
N CYS A 150 3.06 -9.45 5.80
CA CYS A 150 3.19 -8.58 6.97
C CYS A 150 1.98 -8.76 7.89
N PRO A 151 2.19 -8.70 9.22
CA PRO A 151 1.09 -8.80 10.18
C PRO A 151 0.14 -7.59 10.09
N PRO A 152 -1.00 -7.62 10.78
CA PRO A 152 -1.82 -6.42 11.01
C PRO A 152 -0.97 -5.25 11.55
N ASN A 153 -1.28 -4.07 11.17
CA ASN A 153 -2.50 -3.41 10.61
C ASN A 153 -2.69 -3.56 9.09
N GLY A 154 -1.69 -4.05 8.36
CA GLY A 154 -1.75 -4.23 6.91
C GLY A 154 -2.79 -5.29 6.48
N PRO A 155 -3.26 -5.22 5.22
CA PRO A 155 -4.30 -6.12 4.70
C PRO A 155 -3.79 -7.54 4.38
N GLY A 156 -2.52 -7.85 4.61
CA GLY A 156 -1.91 -9.13 4.24
C GLY A 156 -2.61 -10.35 4.84
N ILE A 157 -3.08 -10.25 6.07
CA ILE A 157 -3.84 -11.31 6.74
C ILE A 157 -5.13 -11.67 5.98
N THR A 158 -5.77 -10.73 5.29
CA THR A 158 -6.97 -10.97 4.48
C THR A 158 -6.69 -12.00 3.37
N MET A 159 -5.52 -11.88 2.71
CA MET A 159 -5.08 -12.86 1.71
C MET A 159 -4.86 -14.23 2.35
N LEU A 160 -4.22 -14.31 3.52
CA LEU A 160 -3.98 -15.58 4.20
C LEU A 160 -5.27 -16.28 4.62
N VAL A 161 -6.25 -15.51 5.11
CA VAL A 161 -7.61 -16.04 5.41
C VAL A 161 -8.28 -16.57 4.15
N MET A 162 -8.22 -15.81 3.04
CA MET A 162 -8.78 -16.27 1.77
C MET A 162 -8.13 -17.55 1.29
N LEU A 163 -6.79 -17.68 1.39
CA LEU A 163 -6.08 -18.90 1.05
C LEU A 163 -6.47 -20.09 1.94
N ASN A 164 -6.66 -19.86 3.24
CA ASN A 164 -7.14 -20.89 4.17
C ASN A 164 -8.54 -21.42 3.79
N ILE A 165 -9.45 -20.53 3.41
CA ILE A 165 -10.77 -20.91 2.92
C ILE A 165 -10.66 -21.68 1.60
N LEU A 166 -9.93 -21.15 0.62
CA LEU A 166 -9.76 -21.77 -0.70
C LEU A 166 -9.03 -23.13 -0.63
N SER A 167 -8.17 -23.33 0.38
CA SER A 167 -7.49 -24.63 0.58
C SER A 167 -8.45 -25.79 0.81
N ARG A 168 -9.68 -25.51 1.24
CA ARG A 168 -10.74 -26.50 1.51
C ARG A 168 -11.49 -26.95 0.26
N PHE A 169 -11.27 -26.26 -0.87
CA PHE A 169 -11.90 -26.62 -2.13
C PHE A 169 -10.89 -27.27 -3.08
N ASP A 170 -11.34 -28.28 -3.80
CA ASP A 170 -10.58 -28.82 -4.92
C ASP A 170 -10.90 -28.03 -6.19
N LEU A 171 -10.19 -26.91 -6.34
CA LEU A 171 -10.38 -26.02 -7.49
C LEU A 171 -9.90 -26.64 -8.82
N THR A 172 -9.19 -27.78 -8.79
CA THR A 172 -8.76 -28.48 -10.01
C THR A 172 -9.92 -29.13 -10.76
N LYS A 173 -11.06 -29.33 -10.08
CA LYS A 173 -12.29 -29.84 -10.69
C LYS A 173 -12.99 -28.87 -11.62
N PHE A 174 -12.59 -27.60 -11.58
CA PHE A 174 -13.21 -26.53 -12.34
C PHE A 174 -12.23 -25.93 -13.34
N ALA A 175 -12.73 -25.57 -14.52
CA ALA A 175 -11.92 -24.83 -15.48
C ALA A 175 -11.43 -23.48 -14.88
N PRO A 176 -10.23 -23.00 -15.22
CA PRO A 176 -9.67 -21.77 -14.65
C PRO A 176 -10.58 -20.53 -14.77
N VAL A 177 -11.44 -20.51 -15.80
CA VAL A 177 -12.38 -19.41 -16.08
C VAL A 177 -13.81 -19.96 -16.08
N SER A 178 -14.21 -20.67 -15.00
CA SER A 178 -15.58 -21.16 -14.84
C SER A 178 -16.35 -20.35 -13.81
N VAL A 179 -17.68 -20.36 -13.93
CA VAL A 179 -18.57 -19.67 -12.98
C VAL A 179 -18.42 -20.23 -11.57
N GLU A 180 -18.30 -21.55 -11.44
CA GLU A 180 -18.16 -22.24 -10.16
C GLU A 180 -16.88 -21.81 -9.45
N ARG A 181 -15.76 -21.72 -10.17
CA ARG A 181 -14.49 -21.30 -9.62
C ARG A 181 -14.53 -19.84 -9.19
N PHE A 182 -15.02 -18.94 -10.05
CA PHE A 182 -15.19 -17.53 -9.68
C PHE A 182 -16.13 -17.34 -8.50
N HIS A 183 -17.19 -18.14 -8.42
CA HIS A 183 -18.11 -18.07 -7.29
C HIS A 183 -17.40 -18.41 -5.97
N ILE A 184 -16.67 -19.53 -5.91
CA ILE A 184 -15.91 -19.92 -4.71
C ILE A 184 -14.87 -18.86 -4.34
N GLU A 185 -14.11 -18.34 -5.31
CA GLU A 185 -13.09 -17.31 -5.10
C GLU A 185 -13.72 -15.99 -4.60
N ALA A 186 -14.86 -15.59 -5.16
CA ALA A 186 -15.59 -14.39 -4.73
C ALA A 186 -16.17 -14.53 -3.32
N GLU A 187 -16.77 -15.66 -2.98
CA GLU A 187 -17.30 -15.92 -1.64
C GLU A 187 -16.18 -15.97 -0.60
N ALA A 188 -15.04 -16.61 -0.91
CA ALA A 188 -13.88 -16.64 -0.05
C ALA A 188 -13.33 -15.22 0.19
N ALA A 189 -13.28 -14.39 -0.85
CA ALA A 189 -12.87 -12.98 -0.74
C ALA A 189 -13.85 -12.19 0.14
N ARG A 190 -15.16 -12.34 -0.06
CA ARG A 190 -16.18 -11.64 0.74
C ARG A 190 -16.07 -11.97 2.22
N ILE A 191 -15.87 -13.26 2.56
CA ILE A 191 -15.64 -13.68 3.94
C ILE A 191 -14.36 -13.05 4.50
N ALA A 192 -13.26 -13.11 3.76
CA ALA A 192 -11.98 -12.56 4.20
C ALA A 192 -12.03 -11.03 4.42
N TYR A 193 -12.73 -10.30 3.56
CA TYR A 193 -12.96 -8.87 3.75
C TYR A 193 -13.88 -8.56 4.93
N MET A 194 -14.95 -9.33 5.13
CA MET A 194 -15.77 -9.21 6.34
C MET A 194 -14.93 -9.40 7.61
N MET A 195 -14.07 -10.41 7.64
CA MET A 195 -13.18 -10.67 8.75
C MET A 195 -12.22 -9.49 8.99
N ARG A 196 -11.69 -8.90 7.92
CA ARG A 196 -10.86 -7.71 8.01
C ARG A 196 -11.59 -6.57 8.70
N GLU A 197 -12.81 -6.26 8.27
CA GLU A 197 -13.59 -5.15 8.85
C GLU A 197 -13.95 -5.40 10.32
N GLN A 198 -14.11 -6.65 10.74
CA GLN A 198 -14.50 -6.99 12.10
C GLN A 198 -13.33 -7.11 13.09
N PHE A 199 -12.17 -7.58 12.64
CA PHE A 199 -11.10 -8.02 13.55
C PHE A 199 -9.75 -7.34 13.31
N ILE A 200 -9.54 -6.65 12.18
CA ILE A 200 -8.24 -6.08 11.86
C ILE A 200 -8.24 -4.57 12.12
N GLY A 201 -7.31 -4.14 12.95
CA GLY A 201 -7.05 -2.75 13.25
C GLY A 201 -5.59 -2.54 13.62
N ASP A 202 -5.28 -1.37 14.15
CA ASP A 202 -3.96 -1.06 14.67
C ASP A 202 -3.68 -1.86 15.95
N PRO A 203 -2.67 -2.76 15.98
CA PRO A 203 -2.35 -3.56 17.16
C PRO A 203 -1.98 -2.75 18.40
N GLY A 204 -1.59 -1.50 18.26
CA GLY A 204 -1.37 -0.58 19.37
C GLY A 204 -2.67 -0.15 20.07
N HIS A 205 -3.84 -0.37 19.45
CA HIS A 205 -5.14 0.09 19.93
C HIS A 205 -6.18 -1.04 20.06
N VAL A 206 -6.01 -2.13 19.31
CA VAL A 206 -6.92 -3.29 19.34
C VAL A 206 -6.14 -4.59 19.43
N ASP A 207 -6.69 -5.54 20.19
CA ASP A 207 -6.13 -6.88 20.25
C ASP A 207 -6.55 -7.68 19.02
N VAL A 208 -5.58 -8.02 18.17
CA VAL A 208 -5.79 -8.80 16.94
C VAL A 208 -5.28 -10.21 17.15
N ASP A 209 -6.18 -11.14 17.45
CA ASP A 209 -5.83 -12.56 17.62
C ASP A 209 -5.54 -13.23 16.26
N VAL A 210 -4.33 -12.97 15.73
CA VAL A 210 -3.83 -13.52 14.46
C VAL A 210 -3.85 -15.04 14.46
N ALA A 211 -3.49 -15.68 15.59
CA ALA A 211 -3.42 -17.11 15.71
C ALA A 211 -4.80 -17.76 15.52
N ARG A 212 -5.82 -17.18 16.12
CA ARG A 212 -7.22 -17.60 15.97
C ARG A 212 -7.71 -17.42 14.53
N ILE A 213 -7.47 -16.23 13.95
CA ILE A 213 -7.95 -15.87 12.61
C ILE A 213 -7.34 -16.79 11.53
N LEU A 214 -6.08 -17.17 11.69
CA LEU A 214 -5.38 -18.07 10.76
C LEU A 214 -5.54 -19.56 11.11
N ALA A 215 -6.22 -19.91 12.19
CA ALA A 215 -6.44 -21.29 12.58
C ALA A 215 -7.32 -22.03 11.56
N LYS A 216 -7.02 -23.32 11.37
CA LYS A 216 -7.73 -24.16 10.39
C LYS A 216 -9.23 -24.30 10.68
N ASN A 217 -9.62 -24.43 11.95
CA ASN A 217 -11.01 -24.50 12.38
C ASN A 217 -11.79 -23.22 12.05
N PHE A 218 -11.14 -22.05 12.15
CA PHE A 218 -11.76 -20.79 11.77
C PHE A 218 -12.14 -20.76 10.27
N ALA A 219 -11.26 -21.24 9.40
CA ALA A 219 -11.60 -21.39 7.98
C ALA A 219 -12.75 -22.39 7.76
N GLU A 220 -12.75 -23.51 8.49
CA GLU A 220 -13.79 -24.56 8.41
C GLU A 220 -15.19 -24.07 8.75
N GLU A 221 -15.33 -23.24 9.79
CA GLU A 221 -16.61 -22.62 10.17
C GLU A 221 -17.22 -21.76 9.05
N HIS A 222 -16.39 -21.18 8.19
CA HIS A 222 -16.82 -20.30 7.13
C HIS A 222 -17.01 -21.00 5.79
N VAL A 223 -16.21 -22.02 5.51
CA VAL A 223 -16.35 -22.85 4.29
C VAL A 223 -17.75 -23.47 4.18
N GLY A 224 -18.28 -23.97 5.28
CA GLY A 224 -19.63 -24.56 5.33
C GLY A 224 -20.78 -23.60 4.98
N LYS A 225 -20.50 -22.29 4.99
CA LYS A 225 -21.46 -21.24 4.63
C LYS A 225 -21.50 -20.95 3.14
N ILE A 226 -20.45 -21.34 2.38
CA ILE A 226 -20.37 -21.09 0.94
C ILE A 226 -21.26 -22.12 0.23
N ARG A 227 -22.29 -21.62 -0.44
CA ARG A 227 -23.26 -22.43 -1.17
C ARG A 227 -23.08 -22.20 -2.66
N MET A 228 -23.11 -23.28 -3.44
CA MET A 228 -22.95 -23.18 -4.91
C MET A 228 -24.21 -22.68 -5.64
N ASP A 229 -25.34 -22.63 -4.96
CA ASP A 229 -26.65 -22.25 -5.49
C ASP A 229 -27.11 -20.87 -5.06
N GLY A 230 -26.26 -20.11 -4.36
CA GLY A 230 -26.62 -18.78 -3.87
C GLY A 230 -25.44 -18.00 -3.29
N VAL A 231 -25.63 -16.72 -3.12
CA VAL A 231 -24.68 -15.77 -2.53
C VAL A 231 -24.81 -15.82 -1.01
N LEU A 232 -23.66 -15.84 -0.31
CA LEU A 232 -23.62 -15.81 1.15
C LEU A 232 -24.18 -14.47 1.66
N GLU A 233 -25.14 -14.53 2.58
CA GLU A 233 -25.58 -13.38 3.35
C GLU A 233 -24.55 -13.10 4.44
N LEU A 234 -23.88 -11.96 4.33
CA LEU A 234 -22.95 -11.47 5.35
C LEU A 234 -23.69 -10.51 6.30
N PRO A 235 -23.37 -10.51 7.58
CA PRO A 235 -23.88 -9.49 8.49
C PRO A 235 -23.47 -8.10 8.01
N ASN A 236 -24.40 -7.13 8.14
CA ASN A 236 -24.16 -5.71 7.84
C ASN A 236 -23.20 -5.09 8.85
#